data_6f4baf0ee709c6c02ec6bc4263b181ac
#
_entry.id   6f4baf0ee709c6c02ec6bc4263b181ac
#
_cell.length_a   1.000
_cell.length_b   1.000
_cell.length_c   1.000
_cell.angle_alpha   90.00
_cell.angle_beta   90.00
_cell.angle_gamma   90.00
#
_symmetry.space_group_name_H-M   'P 1'
#
loop_
_entity.id
_entity.type
_entity.pdbx_description
1 polymer ?
#
loop_
_entity_poly.entity_id
_entity_poly.type
_entity_poly.pdbx_seq_one_letter_code
_entity_poly.pdbx_strand_id
1 'polypeptide(L)' 'MRAKGNRGAALYVDRASQQWIVRDPEGNFWVIPCVENPWDHRQPYQPAEGADLEPVPGHYKSMLGLPF' A
#
# COMPACT_ATOMS: atom_id res chain seq x y z
N MET A 1 -13.40 -19.74 -4.72
CA MET A 1 -13.09 -19.21 -4.67
C MET A 1 -12.63 -18.44 -4.68
N ARG A 2 -12.36 -18.19 -4.48
CA ARG A 2 -12.01 -17.52 -4.46
C ARG A 2 -11.37 -16.71 -4.71
N ALA A 3 -11.29 -16.94 -4.68
CA ALA A 3 -10.55 -16.13 -4.77
C ALA A 3 -10.13 -15.05 -5.38
N LYS A 4 -10.02 -14.29 -5.24
CA LYS A 4 -9.55 -13.26 -5.92
C LYS A 4 -8.21 -12.91 -5.58
N GLY A 5 -7.32 -12.70 -6.44
CA GLY A 5 -5.92 -12.58 -6.22
C GLY A 5 -5.52 -11.44 -5.31
N ASN A 6 -6.27 -10.36 -5.29
CA ASN A 6 -5.86 -9.20 -4.53
C ASN A 6 -6.64 -9.02 -3.25
N ARG A 7 -7.22 -10.09 -2.75
CA ARG A 7 -8.08 -9.96 -1.60
C ARG A 7 -7.35 -9.46 -0.38
N GLY A 8 -6.14 -9.72 -0.17
CA GLY A 8 -5.44 -9.24 0.99
C GLY A 8 -4.77 -7.88 0.80
N ALA A 9 -4.85 -7.34 -0.40
CA ALA A 9 -4.16 -6.09 -0.69
C ALA A 9 -4.96 -4.90 -0.18
N ALA A 10 -4.26 -3.90 0.31
CA ALA A 10 -4.90 -2.69 0.81
C ALA A 10 -3.97 -1.51 0.64
N LEU A 11 -4.55 -0.33 0.59
CA LEU A 11 -3.79 0.89 0.43
C LEU A 11 -4.10 1.80 1.61
N TYR A 12 -3.06 2.36 2.18
CA TYR A 12 -3.18 3.25 3.33
C TYR A 12 -2.35 4.50 3.12
N VAL A 13 -2.64 5.51 3.92
CA VAL A 13 -1.75 6.65 4.04
C VAL A 13 -1.30 6.72 5.50
N ASP A 14 0.00 6.90 5.71
CA ASP A 14 0.54 7.10 7.05
C ASP A 14 0.44 8.59 7.35
N ARG A 15 -0.47 8.95 8.24
CA ARG A 15 -0.75 10.35 8.49
C ARG A 15 0.40 11.06 9.17
N ALA A 16 1.18 10.33 9.93
CA ALA A 16 2.31 10.95 10.63
C ALA A 16 3.41 11.37 9.67
N SER A 17 3.71 10.54 8.68
CA SER A 17 4.77 10.83 7.72
C SER A 17 4.25 11.27 6.36
N GLN A 18 2.93 11.17 6.15
CA GLN A 18 2.28 11.52 4.90
C GLN A 18 2.80 10.69 3.74
N GLN A 19 3.01 9.42 3.99
CA GLN A 19 3.48 8.48 2.97
C GLN A 19 2.40 7.49 2.63
N TRP A 20 2.44 7.02 1.38
CA TRP A 20 1.52 5.98 0.93
C TRP A 20 2.08 4.62 1.31
N ILE A 21 1.24 3.80 1.92
CA ILE A 21 1.63 2.48 2.39
C ILE A 21 0.76 1.45 1.68
N VAL A 22 1.40 0.41 1.16
CA VAL A 22 0.69 -0.68 0.50
C VAL A 22 0.88 -1.94 1.31
N ARG A 23 -0.21 -2.65 1.54
CA ARG A 23 -0.15 -3.99 2.09
C ARG A 23 -0.42 -4.95 0.95
N ASP A 24 0.54 -5.82 0.64
CA ASP A 24 0.37 -6.75 -0.48
C ASP A 24 -0.48 -7.94 -0.05
N PRO A 25 -0.87 -8.80 -1.01
CA PRO A 25 -1.73 -9.94 -0.68
C PRO A 25 -1.09 -10.92 0.31
N GLU A 26 0.22 -10.87 0.46
CA GLU A 26 0.93 -11.74 1.39
C GLU A 26 1.03 -11.13 2.79
N GLY A 27 0.55 -9.90 2.96
CA GLY A 27 0.55 -9.27 4.26
C GLY A 27 1.76 -8.40 4.54
N ASN A 28 2.64 -8.22 3.57
CA ASN A 28 3.80 -7.35 3.74
C ASN A 28 3.43 -5.91 3.46
N PHE A 29 4.06 -5.00 4.21
CA PHE A 29 3.83 -3.58 4.05
C PHE A 29 4.98 -2.94 3.31
N TRP A 30 4.66 -2.00 2.44
CA TRP A 30 5.62 -1.27 1.63
C TRP A 30 5.28 0.19 1.63
N VAL A 31 6.30 1.04 1.70
CA VAL A 31 6.09 2.48 1.49
C VAL A 31 6.46 2.78 0.05
N ILE A 32 5.62 3.57 -0.62
CA ILE A 32 5.85 3.91 -2.01
C ILE A 32 6.00 5.42 -2.14
N PRO A 33 6.97 5.88 -2.94
CA PRO A 33 7.20 7.32 -3.12
C PRO A 33 6.24 7.90 -4.15
N CYS A 34 6.17 9.22 -4.16
CA CYS A 34 5.38 9.95 -5.15
C CYS A 34 6.21 10.22 -6.39
N VAL A 35 6.44 9.17 -7.18
CA VAL A 35 7.25 9.27 -8.39
C VAL A 35 6.56 8.46 -9.47
N GLU A 36 7.07 8.49 -10.70
CA GLU A 36 6.60 7.58 -11.72
C GLU A 36 6.91 6.16 -11.32
N ASN A 37 5.98 5.26 -11.59
CA ASN A 37 6.12 3.84 -11.26
C ASN A 37 6.45 3.66 -9.79
N PRO A 38 5.58 4.13 -8.89
CA PRO A 38 5.92 4.10 -7.46
C PRO A 38 6.18 2.71 -6.94
N TRP A 39 5.49 1.69 -7.47
CA TRP A 39 5.67 0.32 -6.99
C TRP A 39 7.09 -0.17 -7.25
N ASP A 40 7.70 0.26 -8.34
CA ASP A 40 9.06 -0.15 -8.66
C ASP A 40 10.09 0.44 -7.70
N HIS A 41 9.72 1.49 -6.99
CA HIS A 41 10.63 2.16 -6.07
C HIS A 41 10.23 1.95 -4.62
N ARG A 42 9.44 0.93 -4.36
CA ARG A 42 8.95 0.68 -3.01
C ARG A 42 10.07 0.30 -2.05
N GLN A 43 9.85 0.61 -0.79
CA GLN A 43 10.76 0.25 0.28
C GLN A 43 9.99 -0.55 1.33
N PRO A 44 10.63 -1.50 2.00
CA PRO A 44 9.97 -2.21 3.08
C PRO A 44 9.52 -1.24 4.16
N TYR A 45 8.35 -1.51 4.72
CA TYR A 45 7.78 -0.67 5.76
C TYR A 45 7.28 -1.56 6.89
N GLN A 46 7.63 -1.21 8.12
CA GLN A 46 7.14 -1.91 9.28
C GLN A 46 6.31 -0.96 10.11
N PRO A 47 5.00 -1.17 10.19
CA PRO A 47 4.16 -0.28 11.00
C PRO A 47 4.61 -0.32 12.45
N ALA A 48 4.90 0.85 12.99
CA ALA A 48 5.22 0.94 14.40
C ALA A 48 3.96 0.80 15.22
N GLU A 49 4.15 0.45 16.48
CA GLU A 49 3.04 0.44 17.40
C GLU A 49 2.46 1.85 17.46
N GLY A 50 1.16 1.95 17.27
CA GLY A 50 0.53 3.25 17.25
C GLY A 50 0.62 3.96 15.90
N ALA A 51 1.08 3.28 14.86
CA ALA A 51 1.10 3.88 13.52
C ALA A 51 -0.31 4.29 13.12
N ASP A 52 -0.41 5.47 12.51
CA ASP A 52 -1.70 6.03 12.12
C ASP A 52 -1.91 5.82 10.63
N LEU A 53 -2.34 4.62 10.25
CA LEU A 53 -2.58 4.27 8.86
C LEU A 53 -4.06 4.45 8.56
N GLU A 54 -4.35 5.30 7.61
CA GLU A 54 -5.72 5.58 7.20
C GLU A 54 -6.01 4.85 5.90
N PRO A 55 -7.07 4.04 5.84
CA PRO A 55 -7.41 3.35 4.59
C PRO A 55 -7.74 4.33 3.48
N VAL A 56 -7.37 3.96 2.27
CA VAL A 56 -7.59 4.78 1.09
C VAL A 56 -8.47 3.98 0.14
N PRO A 57 -9.41 4.63 -0.58
CA PRO A 57 -10.25 3.90 -1.52
C PRO A 57 -9.46 3.10 -2.54
N GLY A 58 -9.96 1.91 -2.86
CA GLY A 58 -9.23 0.97 -3.68
C GLY A 58 -8.95 1.43 -5.10
N HIS A 59 -9.73 2.39 -5.61
CA HIS A 59 -9.52 2.83 -6.97
C HIS A 59 -8.16 3.52 -7.15
N TYR A 60 -7.54 3.95 -6.08
CA TYR A 60 -6.21 4.54 -6.19
C TYR A 60 -5.15 3.52 -6.56
N LYS A 61 -5.43 2.23 -6.42
CA LYS A 61 -4.46 1.21 -6.83
C LYS A 61 -4.13 1.34 -8.30
N SER A 62 -5.12 1.58 -9.14
CA SER A 62 -4.89 1.74 -10.57
C SER A 62 -4.04 2.97 -10.85
N MET A 63 -4.30 4.05 -10.13
CA MET A 63 -3.55 5.27 -10.35
C MET A 63 -2.09 5.10 -9.99
N LEU A 64 -1.80 4.24 -9.04
CA LEU A 64 -0.43 4.03 -8.58
C LEU A 64 0.29 2.93 -9.35
N GLY A 65 -0.40 2.26 -10.28
CA GLY A 65 0.22 1.21 -11.07
C GLY A 65 0.57 -0.04 -10.28
N LEU A 66 -0.20 -0.35 -9.25
CA LEU A 66 0.06 -1.52 -8.44
C LEU A 66 -0.30 -2.78 -9.21
N PRO A 67 0.43 -3.88 -9.00
CA PRO A 67 0.21 -5.10 -9.78
C PRO A 67 -0.96 -5.95 -9.30
N PHE A 68 -1.72 -5.48 -8.35
CA PHE A 68 -2.84 -6.27 -7.82
C PHE A 68 -4.03 -5.39 -7.49
#